data_755e7d19558ac06cf5ff3a4d29079162
#
_entry.id   755e7d19558ac06cf5ff3a4d29079162
#
_cell.length_a   1.000
_cell.length_b   1.000
_cell.length_c   1.000
_cell.angle_alpha   90.00
_cell.angle_beta   90.00
_cell.angle_gamma   90.00
#
_symmetry.space_group_name_H-M   'P 1'
#
loop_
_entity.id
_entity.type
_entity.pdbx_description
1 polymer ?
#
loop_
_entity_poly.entity_id
_entity_poly.type
_entity_poly.pdbx_seq_one_letter_code
_entity_poly.pdbx_strand_id
1 'polypeptide(L)'
;MIVQKSIEVVLPLPIDKTFSYAVTKEEFNNIIGGSRVVVSFGKKKFYSAVVIDKFSEKNYDYELKEIEYIIDDKPCVNDYQIKFFKWIADYYMCPLGKVFETALPKLFLIKSETIIEILSKEVGEDLSEKAKNLFYHLAGFDEISLNDIIKLCGKDSIKLINELVINELIQLREEIYDKYKPKTETFFHLNSELTQEKISDLKIRSKNHLKVINYFFGKDLNYRESQRKLTQNLEVSFAV
;
A
#
# COMPACT_ATOMS: atom_id res chain seq x y z
N MET A 1 -34.71 -5.15 -16.22
CA MET A 1 -33.46 -4.65 -16.85
C MET A 1 -33.26 -3.22 -16.41
N ILE A 2 -32.12 -2.92 -15.87
CA ILE A 2 -31.74 -1.58 -15.37
C ILE A 2 -30.76 -0.99 -16.39
N VAL A 3 -31.14 0.15 -16.99
CA VAL A 3 -30.24 0.89 -17.90
C VAL A 3 -29.40 1.85 -17.09
N GLN A 4 -28.08 1.69 -17.13
CA GLN A 4 -27.21 2.57 -16.37
C GLN A 4 -25.86 2.77 -17.07
N LYS A 5 -25.23 3.90 -16.74
CA LYS A 5 -23.84 4.16 -17.13
C LYS A 5 -22.93 3.23 -16.36
N SER A 6 -22.02 2.60 -17.05
CA SER A 6 -21.12 1.62 -16.45
C SER A 6 -19.75 1.63 -17.09
N ILE A 7 -18.80 1.09 -16.36
CA ILE A 7 -17.45 0.81 -16.83
C ILE A 7 -17.16 -0.67 -16.70
N GLU A 8 -16.31 -1.16 -17.56
CA GLU A 8 -15.75 -2.50 -17.48
C GLU A 8 -14.29 -2.42 -17.03
N VAL A 9 -13.95 -3.19 -16.02
CA VAL A 9 -12.64 -3.13 -15.39
C VAL A 9 -11.98 -4.49 -15.31
N VAL A 10 -10.64 -4.49 -15.29
CA VAL A 10 -9.80 -5.64 -14.95
C VAL A 10 -9.29 -5.46 -13.54
N LEU A 11 -9.51 -6.47 -12.70
CA LEU A 11 -8.90 -6.59 -11.38
C LEU A 11 -7.54 -7.27 -11.49
N PRO A 12 -6.51 -6.83 -10.75
CA PRO A 12 -5.20 -7.49 -10.71
C PRO A 12 -5.25 -8.77 -9.86
N LEU A 13 -6.06 -9.71 -10.30
CA LEU A 13 -6.31 -11.01 -9.66
C LEU A 13 -6.19 -12.12 -10.70
N PRO A 14 -5.88 -13.36 -10.30
CA PRO A 14 -5.83 -14.50 -11.21
C PRO A 14 -7.23 -14.96 -11.62
N ILE A 15 -8.02 -14.04 -12.17
CA ILE A 15 -9.39 -14.29 -12.61
C ILE A 15 -9.48 -13.93 -14.09
N ASP A 16 -10.00 -14.85 -14.88
CA ASP A 16 -10.16 -14.66 -16.33
C ASP A 16 -11.56 -14.07 -16.65
N LYS A 17 -11.86 -12.94 -16.02
CA LYS A 17 -13.12 -12.19 -16.24
C LYS A 17 -12.88 -10.71 -16.00
N THR A 18 -13.64 -9.91 -16.73
CA THR A 18 -13.81 -8.49 -16.46
C THR A 18 -15.06 -8.26 -15.60
N PHE A 19 -15.14 -7.12 -14.95
CA PHE A 19 -16.22 -6.80 -14.04
C PHE A 19 -16.83 -5.45 -14.39
N SER A 20 -18.16 -5.38 -14.33
CA SER A 20 -18.90 -4.14 -14.59
C SER A 20 -19.25 -3.44 -13.28
N TYR A 21 -19.05 -2.11 -13.25
CA TYR A 21 -19.43 -1.25 -12.14
C TYR A 21 -20.23 -0.07 -12.63
N ALA A 22 -21.22 0.35 -11.83
CA ALA A 22 -21.99 1.55 -12.09
C ALA A 22 -21.15 2.79 -11.83
N VAL A 23 -21.41 3.84 -12.60
CA VAL A 23 -20.78 5.15 -12.42
C VAL A 23 -21.82 6.25 -12.60
N THR A 24 -21.64 7.34 -11.90
CA THR A 24 -22.43 8.56 -12.07
C THR A 24 -22.13 9.20 -13.43
N LYS A 25 -22.97 10.15 -13.86
CA LYS A 25 -22.77 10.89 -15.11
C LYS A 25 -21.45 11.69 -15.08
N GLU A 26 -21.08 12.23 -13.94
CA GLU A 26 -19.86 13.00 -13.75
C GLU A 26 -18.63 12.10 -13.84
N GLU A 27 -18.60 11.00 -13.08
CA GLU A 27 -17.53 10.02 -13.14
C GLU A 27 -17.36 9.43 -14.54
N PHE A 28 -18.46 9.14 -15.23
CA PHE A 28 -18.43 8.64 -16.59
C PHE A 28 -17.72 9.61 -17.55
N ASN A 29 -17.91 10.92 -17.39
CA ASN A 29 -17.26 11.93 -18.22
C ASN A 29 -15.76 12.06 -17.89
N ASN A 30 -15.38 11.90 -16.62
CA ASN A 30 -14.02 12.06 -16.15
C ASN A 30 -13.16 10.79 -16.38
N ILE A 31 -13.77 9.61 -16.33
CA ILE A 31 -13.05 8.34 -16.55
C ILE A 31 -12.59 8.24 -18.01
N ILE A 32 -11.33 7.90 -18.19
CA ILE A 32 -10.71 7.58 -19.48
C ILE A 32 -10.33 6.09 -19.48
N GLY A 33 -10.41 5.42 -20.63
CA GLY A 33 -9.91 4.05 -20.77
C GLY A 33 -8.45 3.97 -20.33
N GLY A 34 -8.10 2.98 -19.51
CA GLY A 34 -6.78 2.84 -18.93
C GLY A 34 -6.55 3.58 -17.59
N SER A 35 -7.51 4.36 -17.10
CA SER A 35 -7.46 4.93 -15.75
C SER A 35 -7.73 3.86 -14.70
N ARG A 36 -7.19 4.06 -13.49
CA ARG A 36 -7.47 3.21 -12.34
C ARG A 36 -8.64 3.77 -11.54
N VAL A 37 -9.45 2.86 -11.05
CA VAL A 37 -10.55 3.14 -10.13
C VAL A 37 -10.46 2.21 -8.94
N VAL A 38 -10.95 2.64 -7.79
CA VAL A 38 -11.12 1.77 -6.65
C VAL A 38 -12.51 1.16 -6.69
N VAL A 39 -12.56 -0.15 -6.57
CA VAL A 39 -13.79 -0.93 -6.60
C VAL A 39 -13.85 -1.93 -5.45
N SER A 40 -15.05 -2.15 -4.94
CA SER A 40 -15.29 -3.22 -3.97
C SER A 40 -15.44 -4.57 -4.68
N PHE A 41 -14.68 -5.58 -4.24
CA PHE A 41 -14.77 -6.94 -4.78
C PHE A 41 -14.89 -7.98 -3.68
N GLY A 42 -15.84 -8.89 -3.83
CA GLY A 42 -16.22 -9.83 -2.78
C GLY A 42 -17.05 -9.16 -1.68
N LYS A 43 -16.83 -9.57 -0.41
CA LYS A 43 -17.65 -9.08 0.71
C LYS A 43 -17.15 -7.78 1.32
N LYS A 44 -15.80 -7.59 1.41
CA LYS A 44 -15.22 -6.46 2.16
C LYS A 44 -13.84 -6.02 1.65
N LYS A 45 -13.45 -6.35 0.41
CA LYS A 45 -12.12 -5.98 -0.09
C LYS A 45 -12.21 -4.99 -1.22
N PHE A 46 -11.32 -4.01 -1.19
CA PHE A 46 -11.16 -3.02 -2.23
C PHE A 46 -9.91 -3.30 -3.07
N TYR A 47 -10.00 -2.99 -4.33
CA TYR A 47 -8.91 -3.18 -5.28
C TYR A 47 -8.82 -1.98 -6.21
N SER A 48 -7.59 -1.65 -6.57
CA SER A 48 -7.35 -0.82 -7.75
C SER A 48 -7.61 -1.66 -8.99
N ALA A 49 -8.54 -1.24 -9.80
CA ALA A 49 -8.91 -1.88 -11.06
C ALA A 49 -8.63 -0.94 -12.23
N VAL A 50 -8.27 -1.49 -13.39
CA VAL A 50 -8.03 -0.71 -14.60
C VAL A 50 -9.25 -0.73 -15.50
N VAL A 51 -9.73 0.44 -15.90
CA VAL A 51 -10.86 0.59 -16.82
C VAL A 51 -10.43 0.19 -18.22
N ILE A 52 -11.15 -0.76 -18.83
CA ILE A 52 -10.87 -1.24 -20.18
C ILE A 52 -11.96 -0.88 -21.17
N ASP A 53 -13.16 -0.56 -20.69
CA ASP A 53 -14.28 -0.12 -21.55
C ASP A 53 -15.29 0.73 -20.78
N LYS A 54 -16.12 1.49 -21.51
CA LYS A 54 -17.15 2.38 -20.97
C LYS A 54 -18.44 2.24 -21.75
N PHE A 55 -19.57 2.16 -21.06
CA PHE A 55 -20.89 2.02 -21.65
C PHE A 55 -21.82 3.12 -21.15
N SER A 56 -22.31 3.97 -22.07
CA SER A 56 -23.25 5.05 -21.74
C SER A 56 -24.64 4.52 -21.37
N GLU A 57 -25.05 3.43 -22.04
CA GLU A 57 -26.34 2.77 -21.86
C GLU A 57 -26.14 1.27 -22.09
N LYS A 58 -26.13 0.50 -20.99
CA LYS A 58 -26.05 -0.95 -21.03
C LYS A 58 -27.10 -1.53 -20.09
N ASN A 59 -27.82 -2.55 -20.56
CA ASN A 59 -28.82 -3.24 -19.79
C ASN A 59 -28.17 -4.35 -18.94
N TYR A 60 -28.55 -4.40 -17.67
CA TYR A 60 -28.12 -5.42 -16.74
C TYR A 60 -29.34 -6.08 -16.07
N ASP A 61 -29.24 -7.38 -15.83
CA ASP A 61 -30.28 -8.15 -15.14
C ASP A 61 -30.17 -8.04 -13.62
N TYR A 62 -29.13 -7.38 -13.14
CA TYR A 62 -28.84 -7.16 -11.71
C TYR A 62 -28.32 -5.73 -11.50
N GLU A 63 -28.40 -5.26 -10.29
CA GLU A 63 -27.86 -3.97 -9.86
C GLU A 63 -26.35 -4.05 -9.79
N LEU A 64 -25.66 -3.15 -10.47
CA LEU A 64 -24.20 -3.04 -10.41
C LEU A 64 -23.78 -2.34 -9.13
N LYS A 65 -22.68 -2.78 -8.54
CA LYS A 65 -22.00 -2.00 -7.49
C LYS A 65 -21.41 -0.75 -8.10
N GLU A 66 -21.39 0.32 -7.33
CA GLU A 66 -20.72 1.57 -7.69
C GLU A 66 -19.22 1.46 -7.48
N ILE A 67 -18.45 2.33 -8.13
CA ILE A 67 -17.04 2.52 -7.83
C ILE A 67 -16.92 3.33 -6.53
N GLU A 68 -15.82 3.18 -5.81
CA GLU A 68 -15.56 4.00 -4.61
C GLU A 68 -15.03 5.40 -5.01
N TYR A 69 -14.03 5.44 -5.90
CA TYR A 69 -13.49 6.67 -6.48
C TYR A 69 -12.54 6.40 -7.65
N ILE A 70 -12.23 7.47 -8.39
CA ILE A 70 -11.25 7.47 -9.49
C ILE A 70 -9.88 7.83 -8.90
N ILE A 71 -8.86 7.02 -9.20
CA ILE A 71 -7.49 7.25 -8.69
C ILE A 71 -6.74 8.25 -9.59
N ASP A 72 -6.90 8.11 -10.90
CA ASP A 72 -6.03 8.76 -11.87
C ASP A 72 -6.73 9.89 -12.64
N ASP A 73 -6.10 11.05 -12.72
CA ASP A 73 -6.51 12.13 -13.62
C ASP A 73 -6.15 11.85 -15.08
N LYS A 74 -5.15 10.98 -15.30
CA LYS A 74 -4.69 10.54 -16.62
C LYS A 74 -4.54 9.03 -16.64
N PRO A 75 -4.83 8.37 -17.78
CA PRO A 75 -4.75 6.91 -17.85
C PRO A 75 -3.34 6.42 -17.57
N CYS A 76 -3.22 5.39 -16.72
CA CYS A 76 -1.94 4.74 -16.39
C CYS A 76 -1.47 3.77 -17.48
N VAL A 77 -2.40 3.30 -18.32
CA VAL A 77 -2.13 2.49 -19.52
C VAL A 77 -2.93 3.05 -20.70
N ASN A 78 -2.39 2.95 -21.89
CA ASN A 78 -3.06 3.39 -23.11
C ASN A 78 -3.75 2.22 -23.84
N ASP A 79 -4.55 2.52 -24.84
CA ASP A 79 -5.31 1.52 -25.60
C ASP A 79 -4.43 0.47 -26.28
N TYR A 80 -3.24 0.83 -26.74
CA TYR A 80 -2.30 -0.13 -27.36
C TYR A 80 -1.78 -1.12 -26.31
N GLN A 81 -1.48 -0.65 -25.10
CA GLN A 81 -1.06 -1.52 -24.01
C GLN A 81 -2.19 -2.44 -23.56
N ILE A 82 -3.43 -1.94 -23.48
CA ILE A 82 -4.60 -2.78 -23.16
C ILE A 82 -4.77 -3.88 -24.21
N LYS A 83 -4.70 -3.53 -25.50
CA LYS A 83 -4.75 -4.52 -26.59
C LYS A 83 -3.63 -5.53 -26.51
N PHE A 84 -2.42 -5.08 -26.22
CA PHE A 84 -1.26 -5.95 -26.06
C PHE A 84 -1.41 -6.89 -24.87
N PHE A 85 -1.91 -6.42 -23.72
CA PHE A 85 -2.15 -7.26 -22.55
C PHE A 85 -3.25 -8.30 -22.81
N LYS A 86 -4.31 -7.94 -23.53
CA LYS A 86 -5.34 -8.89 -23.99
C LYS A 86 -4.71 -9.96 -24.90
N TRP A 87 -3.87 -9.55 -25.85
CA TRP A 87 -3.16 -10.49 -26.72
C TRP A 87 -2.24 -11.43 -25.93
N ILE A 88 -1.50 -10.93 -24.92
CA ILE A 88 -0.67 -11.78 -24.04
C ILE A 88 -1.55 -12.81 -23.33
N ALA A 89 -2.67 -12.38 -22.74
CA ALA A 89 -3.58 -13.26 -22.03
C ALA A 89 -4.09 -14.40 -22.94
N ASP A 90 -4.52 -14.05 -24.15
CA ASP A 90 -5.02 -15.00 -25.15
C ASP A 90 -3.90 -15.96 -25.63
N TYR A 91 -2.72 -15.42 -25.98
CA TYR A 91 -1.60 -16.20 -26.51
C TYR A 91 -1.05 -17.20 -25.49
N TYR A 92 -0.88 -16.77 -24.25
CA TYR A 92 -0.34 -17.63 -23.16
C TYR A 92 -1.43 -18.36 -22.38
N MET A 93 -2.71 -18.22 -22.76
CA MET A 93 -3.84 -18.84 -22.08
C MET A 93 -3.81 -18.58 -20.56
N CYS A 94 -3.54 -17.35 -20.16
CA CYS A 94 -3.48 -16.94 -18.75
C CYS A 94 -4.51 -15.85 -18.44
N PRO A 95 -4.98 -15.76 -17.18
CA PRO A 95 -5.97 -14.76 -16.80
C PRO A 95 -5.50 -13.34 -17.08
N LEU A 96 -6.36 -12.53 -17.71
CA LEU A 96 -6.06 -11.14 -18.05
C LEU A 96 -5.66 -10.32 -16.81
N GLY A 97 -6.33 -10.54 -15.67
CA GLY A 97 -5.98 -9.89 -14.40
C GLY A 97 -4.54 -10.19 -13.94
N LYS A 98 -4.02 -11.38 -14.26
CA LYS A 98 -2.62 -11.76 -13.94
C LYS A 98 -1.63 -11.04 -14.84
N VAL A 99 -1.97 -10.82 -16.11
CA VAL A 99 -1.17 -10.00 -17.03
C VAL A 99 -1.06 -8.57 -16.50
N PHE A 100 -2.17 -7.95 -16.12
CA PHE A 100 -2.18 -6.62 -15.52
C PHE A 100 -1.39 -6.56 -14.20
N GLU A 101 -1.53 -7.56 -13.33
CA GLU A 101 -0.76 -7.65 -12.09
C GLU A 101 0.75 -7.69 -12.34
N THR A 102 1.18 -8.34 -13.42
CA THR A 102 2.60 -8.47 -13.76
C THR A 102 3.14 -7.27 -14.52
N ALA A 103 2.34 -6.70 -15.41
CA ALA A 103 2.73 -5.58 -16.28
C ALA A 103 2.76 -4.23 -15.54
N LEU A 104 1.90 -4.05 -14.54
CA LEU A 104 1.82 -2.81 -13.79
C LEU A 104 2.83 -2.79 -12.63
N PRO A 105 3.46 -1.64 -12.37
CA PRO A 105 4.25 -1.46 -11.16
C PRO A 105 3.42 -1.75 -9.90
N LYS A 106 4.04 -2.34 -8.88
CA LYS A 106 3.35 -2.65 -7.60
C LYS A 106 2.70 -1.44 -6.96
N LEU A 107 3.25 -0.25 -7.18
CA LEU A 107 2.69 1.03 -6.76
C LEU A 107 1.27 1.29 -7.32
N PHE A 108 0.97 0.75 -8.50
CA PHE A 108 -0.34 0.92 -9.14
C PHE A 108 -1.38 -0.08 -8.65
N LEU A 109 -0.95 -1.08 -7.89
CA LEU A 109 -1.77 -2.19 -7.41
C LEU A 109 -2.14 -1.97 -5.94
N ILE A 110 -3.03 -1.02 -5.69
CA ILE A 110 -3.57 -0.77 -4.36
C ILE A 110 -4.47 -1.95 -3.95
N LYS A 111 -4.29 -2.44 -2.75
CA LYS A 111 -5.13 -3.47 -2.13
C LYS A 111 -5.59 -2.97 -0.77
N SER A 112 -6.82 -3.28 -0.41
CA SER A 112 -7.29 -3.03 0.94
C SER A 112 -6.60 -3.98 1.94
N GLU A 113 -6.36 -3.48 3.12
CA GLU A 113 -5.98 -4.28 4.27
C GLU A 113 -6.99 -4.08 5.39
N THR A 114 -7.32 -5.18 6.06
CA THR A 114 -8.24 -5.09 7.20
C THR A 114 -7.50 -4.51 8.39
N ILE A 115 -7.97 -3.37 8.87
CA ILE A 115 -7.48 -2.68 10.06
C ILE A 115 -8.47 -2.89 11.19
N ILE A 116 -7.95 -3.04 12.38
CA ILE A 116 -8.74 -3.14 13.60
C ILE A 116 -8.73 -1.78 14.27
N GLU A 117 -9.92 -1.28 14.51
CA GLU A 117 -10.19 -0.02 15.21
C GLU A 117 -10.88 -0.32 16.54
N ILE A 118 -10.45 0.35 17.60
CA ILE A 118 -11.02 0.16 18.95
C ILE A 118 -12.22 1.08 19.10
N LEU A 119 -13.37 0.51 19.44
CA LEU A 119 -14.62 1.25 19.64
C LEU A 119 -14.83 1.66 21.09
N SER A 120 -14.47 0.79 22.05
CA SER A 120 -14.68 1.03 23.47
C SER A 120 -13.40 0.74 24.25
N LYS A 121 -13.20 1.47 25.35
CA LYS A 121 -12.09 1.24 26.29
C LYS A 121 -12.51 0.40 27.52
N GLU A 122 -13.79 0.15 27.68
CA GLU A 122 -14.33 -0.61 28.79
C GLU A 122 -14.53 -2.06 28.39
N VAL A 123 -13.90 -2.97 29.10
CA VAL A 123 -13.93 -4.40 28.87
C VAL A 123 -15.06 -5.02 29.72
N GLY A 124 -16.02 -5.65 29.08
CA GLY A 124 -17.10 -6.39 29.76
C GLY A 124 -16.59 -7.66 30.46
N GLU A 125 -17.39 -8.17 31.42
CA GLU A 125 -17.05 -9.37 32.19
C GLU A 125 -17.14 -10.65 31.36
N ASP A 126 -17.90 -10.68 30.28
CA ASP A 126 -18.23 -11.85 29.45
C ASP A 126 -17.13 -12.28 28.47
N LEU A 127 -15.95 -11.69 28.52
CA LEU A 127 -14.83 -12.00 27.63
C LEU A 127 -13.92 -13.09 28.20
N SER A 128 -13.43 -13.95 27.32
CA SER A 128 -12.37 -14.90 27.70
C SER A 128 -11.10 -14.17 28.12
N GLU A 129 -10.33 -14.75 29.06
CA GLU A 129 -9.06 -14.17 29.53
C GLU A 129 -8.05 -13.91 28.36
N LYS A 130 -8.08 -14.79 27.34
CA LYS A 130 -7.25 -14.60 26.14
C LYS A 130 -7.69 -13.40 25.31
N ALA A 131 -9.00 -13.18 25.19
CA ALA A 131 -9.56 -12.04 24.46
C ALA A 131 -9.29 -10.73 25.22
N LYS A 132 -9.39 -10.72 26.56
CA LYS A 132 -9.00 -9.56 27.38
C LYS A 132 -7.54 -9.19 27.19
N ASN A 133 -6.63 -10.18 27.23
CA ASN A 133 -5.21 -9.96 27.02
C ASN A 133 -4.90 -9.41 25.63
N LEU A 134 -5.56 -9.94 24.60
CA LEU A 134 -5.45 -9.41 23.23
C LEU A 134 -5.95 -7.96 23.17
N PHE A 135 -7.10 -7.67 23.76
CA PHE A 135 -7.67 -6.32 23.76
C PHE A 135 -6.74 -5.30 24.44
N TYR A 136 -6.16 -5.63 25.61
CA TYR A 136 -5.21 -4.74 26.28
C TYR A 136 -3.93 -4.53 25.45
N HIS A 137 -3.53 -5.54 24.68
CA HIS A 137 -2.41 -5.40 23.75
C HIS A 137 -2.78 -4.46 22.59
N LEU A 138 -4.00 -4.56 22.07
CA LEU A 138 -4.50 -3.69 21.00
C LEU A 138 -4.68 -2.25 21.45
N ALA A 139 -5.09 -2.03 22.70
CA ALA A 139 -5.33 -0.71 23.29
C ALA A 139 -4.08 0.20 23.31
N GLY A 140 -2.89 -0.35 23.11
CA GLY A 140 -1.65 0.40 22.96
C GLY A 140 -1.37 0.94 21.55
N PHE A 141 -2.22 0.62 20.57
CA PHE A 141 -2.07 1.04 19.18
C PHE A 141 -3.33 1.79 18.75
N ASP A 142 -3.15 2.89 18.01
CA ASP A 142 -4.30 3.60 17.43
C ASP A 142 -4.96 2.78 16.32
N GLU A 143 -4.15 2.11 15.50
CA GLU A 143 -4.57 1.24 14.41
C GLU A 143 -3.59 0.06 14.28
N ILE A 144 -4.11 -1.14 14.05
CA ILE A 144 -3.28 -2.33 13.80
C ILE A 144 -3.88 -3.19 12.69
N SER A 145 -3.01 -3.71 11.81
CA SER A 145 -3.47 -4.58 10.74
C SER A 145 -3.84 -5.97 11.26
N LEU A 146 -4.90 -6.55 10.69
CA LEU A 146 -5.30 -7.94 10.98
C LEU A 146 -4.12 -8.92 10.76
N ASN A 147 -3.31 -8.67 9.73
CA ASN A 147 -2.16 -9.51 9.41
C ASN A 147 -1.08 -9.49 10.51
N ASP A 148 -0.88 -8.34 11.14
CA ASP A 148 0.12 -8.24 12.22
C ASP A 148 -0.35 -8.94 13.49
N ILE A 149 -1.66 -8.90 13.78
CA ILE A 149 -2.23 -9.67 14.89
C ILE A 149 -2.13 -11.18 14.64
N ILE A 150 -2.39 -11.63 13.42
CA ILE A 150 -2.24 -13.05 13.06
C ILE A 150 -0.79 -13.51 13.25
N LYS A 151 0.20 -12.66 12.95
CA LYS A 151 1.62 -12.97 13.20
C LYS A 151 1.95 -13.04 14.69
N LEU A 152 1.36 -12.15 15.49
CA LEU A 152 1.60 -12.08 16.93
C LEU A 152 0.91 -13.20 17.70
N CYS A 153 -0.35 -13.49 17.40
CA CYS A 153 -1.21 -14.40 18.16
C CYS A 153 -1.44 -15.76 17.49
N GLY A 154 -0.97 -15.97 16.26
CA GLY A 154 -1.11 -17.22 15.55
C GLY A 154 -2.55 -17.52 15.09
N LYS A 155 -2.87 -18.83 14.93
CA LYS A 155 -4.15 -19.28 14.34
C LYS A 155 -5.38 -18.96 15.20
N ASP A 156 -5.24 -18.81 16.51
CA ASP A 156 -6.35 -18.52 17.42
C ASP A 156 -6.79 -17.04 17.36
N SER A 157 -5.99 -16.16 16.77
CA SER A 157 -6.27 -14.73 16.67
C SER A 157 -7.64 -14.40 16.06
N ILE A 158 -8.04 -15.14 15.01
CA ILE A 158 -9.34 -14.91 14.34
C ILE A 158 -10.52 -15.16 15.29
N LYS A 159 -10.45 -16.20 16.14
CA LYS A 159 -11.49 -16.48 17.12
C LYS A 159 -11.59 -15.39 18.17
N LEU A 160 -10.45 -14.92 18.67
CA LEU A 160 -10.36 -13.86 19.67
C LEU A 160 -10.85 -12.53 19.10
N ILE A 161 -10.49 -12.21 17.84
CA ILE A 161 -10.99 -11.02 17.14
C ILE A 161 -12.50 -11.08 16.96
N ASN A 162 -13.05 -12.21 16.55
CA ASN A 162 -14.50 -12.38 16.43
C ASN A 162 -15.22 -12.20 17.79
N GLU A 163 -14.65 -12.70 18.88
CA GLU A 163 -15.16 -12.49 20.22
C GLU A 163 -15.19 -10.99 20.59
N LEU A 164 -14.12 -10.25 20.29
CA LEU A 164 -14.05 -8.79 20.51
C LEU A 164 -15.03 -8.01 19.62
N VAL A 165 -15.24 -8.43 18.37
CA VAL A 165 -16.22 -7.80 17.46
C VAL A 165 -17.65 -8.05 17.92
N ILE A 166 -17.98 -9.26 18.38
CA ILE A 166 -19.32 -9.60 18.89
C ILE A 166 -19.64 -8.76 20.13
N ASN A 167 -18.64 -8.48 20.97
CA ASN A 167 -18.79 -7.66 22.16
C ASN A 167 -18.65 -6.15 21.88
N GLU A 168 -18.67 -5.73 20.61
CA GLU A 168 -18.61 -4.34 20.17
C GLU A 168 -17.40 -3.54 20.71
N LEU A 169 -16.31 -4.23 21.06
CA LEU A 169 -15.08 -3.59 21.55
C LEU A 169 -14.19 -3.09 20.43
N ILE A 170 -14.24 -3.79 19.29
CA ILE A 170 -13.48 -3.46 18.10
C ILE A 170 -14.36 -3.56 16.85
N GLN A 171 -14.00 -2.79 15.83
CA GLN A 171 -14.56 -2.98 14.48
C GLN A 171 -13.46 -3.27 13.47
N LEU A 172 -13.84 -3.98 12.42
CA LEU A 172 -12.97 -4.26 11.28
C LEU A 172 -13.29 -3.26 10.18
N ARG A 173 -12.32 -2.45 9.82
CA ARG A 173 -12.40 -1.50 8.72
C ARG A 173 -11.46 -1.96 7.60
N GLU A 174 -11.92 -1.92 6.37
CA GLU A 174 -11.06 -2.13 5.21
C GLU A 174 -10.47 -0.78 4.81
N GLU A 175 -9.16 -0.70 4.80
CA GLU A 175 -8.43 0.49 4.37
C GLU A 175 -7.70 0.23 3.06
N ILE A 176 -7.74 1.22 2.19
CA ILE A 176 -6.99 1.22 0.94
C ILE A 176 -5.74 2.04 1.20
N TYR A 177 -4.59 1.42 1.14
CA TYR A 177 -3.35 2.16 1.25
C TYR A 177 -2.32 1.69 0.23
N ASP A 178 -1.50 2.63 -0.12
CA ASP A 178 -0.36 2.39 -0.98
C ASP A 178 0.76 1.76 -0.15
N LYS A 179 1.10 0.51 -0.45
CA LYS A 179 2.25 -0.18 0.17
C LYS A 179 3.60 0.36 -0.31
N TYR A 180 3.59 1.40 -1.14
CA TYR A 180 4.82 2.00 -1.62
C TYR A 180 5.55 2.72 -0.48
N LYS A 181 6.64 2.12 -0.05
CA LYS A 181 7.65 2.80 0.76
C LYS A 181 8.75 3.27 -0.19
N PRO A 182 8.89 4.58 -0.42
CA PRO A 182 9.97 5.08 -1.24
C PRO A 182 11.30 4.60 -0.66
N LYS A 183 12.17 4.10 -1.53
CA LYS A 183 13.55 3.81 -1.10
C LYS A 183 14.22 5.14 -0.83
N THR A 184 14.52 5.39 0.43
CA THR A 184 15.31 6.54 0.84
C THR A 184 16.78 6.16 0.83
N GLU A 185 17.61 7.04 0.34
CA GLU A 185 19.07 6.94 0.47
C GLU A 185 19.55 8.03 1.42
N THR A 186 20.33 7.64 2.42
CA THR A 186 20.90 8.58 3.39
C THR A 186 22.17 9.19 2.80
N PHE A 187 22.19 10.50 2.73
CA PHE A 187 23.37 11.26 2.34
C PHE A 187 23.98 11.94 3.56
N PHE A 188 25.31 11.92 3.61
CA PHE A 188 26.08 12.63 4.62
C PHE A 188 26.72 13.85 4.00
N HIS A 189 26.81 14.92 4.74
CA HIS A 189 27.60 16.12 4.43
C HIS A 189 28.22 16.66 5.73
N LEU A 190 29.30 17.40 5.58
CA LEU A 190 29.92 18.06 6.72
C LEU A 190 29.08 19.28 7.13
N ASN A 191 28.83 19.43 8.43
CA ASN A 191 28.22 20.66 8.92
C ASN A 191 29.22 21.81 8.77
N SER A 192 28.78 22.93 8.16
CA SER A 192 29.60 24.12 7.91
C SER A 192 30.22 24.76 9.16
N GLU A 193 29.64 24.46 10.33
CA GLU A 193 30.17 24.96 11.62
C GLU A 193 31.28 24.11 12.22
N LEU A 194 31.60 22.96 11.64
CA LEU A 194 32.65 22.06 12.09
C LEU A 194 34.00 22.52 11.58
N THR A 195 34.81 23.09 12.49
CA THR A 195 36.23 23.40 12.24
C THR A 195 37.13 22.29 12.75
N GLN A 196 38.38 22.23 12.27
CA GLN A 196 39.38 21.25 12.75
C GLN A 196 39.60 21.33 14.27
N GLU A 197 39.57 22.56 14.81
CA GLU A 197 39.70 22.81 16.26
C GLU A 197 38.57 22.18 17.05
N LYS A 198 37.32 22.34 16.57
CA LYS A 198 36.16 21.74 17.22
C LYS A 198 36.18 20.22 17.19
N ILE A 199 36.78 19.60 16.19
CA ILE A 199 36.89 18.14 16.09
C ILE A 199 37.92 17.57 17.07
N SER A 200 39.02 18.28 17.28
CA SER A 200 40.03 17.88 18.29
C SER A 200 39.44 17.91 19.71
N ASP A 201 38.48 18.80 19.98
CA ASP A 201 37.79 18.93 21.25
C ASP A 201 36.67 17.87 21.41
N LEU A 202 36.13 17.35 20.30
CA LEU A 202 35.18 16.25 20.34
C LEU A 202 35.91 14.95 20.69
N LYS A 203 35.68 14.41 21.89
CA LYS A 203 36.20 13.10 22.33
C LYS A 203 35.52 11.97 21.51
N ILE A 204 35.84 11.90 20.21
CA ILE A 204 35.29 10.89 19.32
C ILE A 204 35.96 9.55 19.61
N ARG A 205 35.22 8.65 20.28
CA ARG A 205 35.73 7.31 20.65
C ARG A 205 35.74 6.32 19.48
N SER A 206 34.91 6.53 18.48
CA SER A 206 34.76 5.62 17.33
C SER A 206 35.75 5.93 16.21
N LYS A 207 36.61 4.95 15.89
CA LYS A 207 37.53 5.03 14.74
C LYS A 207 36.78 5.21 13.41
N ASN A 208 35.59 4.65 13.28
CA ASN A 208 34.76 4.76 12.08
C ASN A 208 34.24 6.19 11.89
N HIS A 209 33.80 6.85 12.96
CA HIS A 209 33.36 8.24 12.89
C HIS A 209 34.50 9.16 12.44
N LEU A 210 35.72 8.96 12.97
CA LEU A 210 36.90 9.72 12.55
C LEU A 210 37.24 9.50 11.06
N LYS A 211 37.15 8.26 10.56
CA LYS A 211 37.35 7.99 9.13
C LYS A 211 36.35 8.76 8.24
N VAL A 212 35.07 8.76 8.63
CA VAL A 212 34.03 9.48 7.88
C VAL A 212 34.25 10.99 7.91
N ILE A 213 34.55 11.55 9.06
CA ILE A 213 34.81 12.99 9.21
C ILE A 213 36.03 13.38 8.35
N ASN A 214 37.16 12.66 8.44
CA ASN A 214 38.36 12.91 7.68
C ASN A 214 38.11 12.78 6.16
N TYR A 215 37.24 11.92 5.73
CA TYR A 215 36.86 11.77 4.33
C TYR A 215 36.23 13.03 3.74
N PHE A 216 35.48 13.78 4.55
CA PHE A 216 34.85 15.04 4.11
C PHE A 216 35.78 16.25 4.24
N PHE A 217 36.85 16.17 5.06
CA PHE A 217 37.84 17.22 5.15
C PHE A 217 38.59 17.36 3.83
N GLY A 218 38.64 18.59 3.30
CA GLY A 218 39.24 18.88 2.01
C GLY A 218 38.33 18.78 0.83
N LYS A 219 37.04 18.43 1.05
CA LYS A 219 35.98 18.49 0.03
C LYS A 219 35.19 19.80 0.18
N ASP A 220 34.44 20.15 -0.88
CA ASP A 220 33.55 21.31 -0.86
C ASP A 220 32.53 21.19 0.27
N LEU A 221 32.18 22.31 0.93
CA LEU A 221 31.22 22.37 2.01
C LEU A 221 29.81 21.83 1.62
N ASN A 222 29.50 21.92 0.33
CA ASN A 222 28.24 21.42 -0.23
C ASN A 222 28.32 19.95 -0.69
N TYR A 223 29.51 19.32 -0.57
CA TYR A 223 29.70 17.94 -1.00
C TYR A 223 28.85 16.99 -0.15
N ARG A 224 28.09 16.14 -0.82
CA ARG A 224 27.25 15.09 -0.22
C ARG A 224 27.69 13.74 -0.75
N GLU A 225 27.78 12.75 0.13
CA GLU A 225 28.08 11.39 -0.26
C GLU A 225 27.07 10.43 0.34
N SER A 226 26.63 9.44 -0.44
CA SER A 226 25.66 8.47 0.05
C SER A 226 26.28 7.50 1.06
N GLN A 227 25.47 7.04 2.02
CA GLN A 227 25.85 6.05 3.01
C GLN A 227 26.48 4.81 2.36
N ARG A 228 25.88 4.36 1.24
CA ARG A 228 26.34 3.18 0.50
C ARG A 228 27.77 3.35 -0.01
N LYS A 229 28.10 4.50 -0.61
CA LYS A 229 29.45 4.79 -1.10
C LYS A 229 30.45 4.95 0.03
N LEU A 230 30.06 5.59 1.13
CA LEU A 230 30.93 5.70 2.32
C LEU A 230 31.25 4.34 2.90
N THR A 231 30.27 3.44 2.99
CA THR A 231 30.48 2.05 3.43
C THR A 231 31.49 1.32 2.55
N GLN A 232 31.36 1.49 1.21
CA GLN A 232 32.27 0.84 0.25
C GLN A 232 33.67 1.42 0.27
N ASN A 233 33.80 2.76 0.30
CA ASN A 233 35.09 3.45 0.17
C ASN A 233 35.92 3.44 1.46
N LEU A 234 35.28 3.45 2.61
CA LEU A 234 35.94 3.57 3.90
C LEU A 234 35.91 2.27 4.72
N GLU A 235 35.25 1.22 4.20
CA GLU A 235 35.04 -0.04 4.91
C GLU A 235 34.46 0.17 6.32
N VAL A 236 33.49 1.08 6.45
CA VAL A 236 32.85 1.40 7.72
C VAL A 236 31.44 0.82 7.73
N SER A 237 31.02 0.27 8.86
CA SER A 237 29.62 -0.11 9.09
C SER A 237 28.91 1.00 9.85
N PHE A 238 27.71 1.37 9.38
CA PHE A 238 26.80 2.24 10.12
C PHE A 238 25.83 1.32 10.86
N ALA A 239 25.77 1.44 12.19
CA ALA A 239 24.71 0.79 12.95
C ALA A 239 23.37 1.43 12.57
N VAL A 240 22.40 0.58 12.26
CA VAL A 240 21.01 0.97 11.96
C VAL A 240 20.28 1.17 13.27
#